data_235ce0af8cf3c39794c1292ce2200823
#
_entry.id   235ce0af8cf3c39794c1292ce2200823
#
_cell.length_a   1.000
_cell.length_b   1.000
_cell.length_c   1.000
_cell.angle_alpha   90.00
_cell.angle_beta   90.00
_cell.angle_gamma   90.00
#
_symmetry.space_group_name_H-M   'P 1'
#
loop_
_entity.id
_entity.type
_entity.pdbx_description
1 polymer ?
#
loop_
_entity_poly.entity_id
_entity_poly.type
_entity_poly.pdbx_seq_one_letter_code
_entity_poly.pdbx_strand_id
1 'polypeptide(L)'
;QAAAKALVYPQILPLQQCPLIDSLGQEMEQKLENNRYYQRASQGLTRNLRQYRQGDSTRLIHWKTSARLGEFQIRELEVLTGGQEVIICLDTLCDWQEDSFERAIIAAASLYFYAHRRQLNVKLWTGETGLIQGERVILETLAGIEAKARQKNANLPNLPLIWLTSNFNSIEQLTPGSRWLFFLAADSGESPSPLIRQFSGLAIEAETSLQQQLQKPPR
;
A
#
# COMPACT_ATOMS: atom_id res chain seq x y z
N GLN A 1 -27.72 -27.07 -17.95
CA GLN A 1 -28.22 -25.83 -17.29
C GLN A 1 -27.03 -25.05 -16.80
N ALA A 2 -26.79 -23.86 -17.34
CA ALA A 2 -25.76 -22.97 -16.85
C ALA A 2 -26.25 -22.41 -15.50
N ALA A 3 -25.53 -22.71 -14.42
CA ALA A 3 -25.78 -22.11 -13.13
C ALA A 3 -25.46 -20.61 -13.21
N ALA A 4 -26.44 -19.75 -12.93
CA ALA A 4 -26.21 -18.34 -12.79
C ALA A 4 -25.39 -18.10 -11.52
N LYS A 5 -24.14 -17.60 -11.65
CA LYS A 5 -23.35 -17.18 -10.51
C LYS A 5 -23.78 -15.74 -10.14
N ALA A 6 -24.36 -15.59 -8.97
CA ALA A 6 -24.56 -14.27 -8.37
C ALA A 6 -23.26 -13.86 -7.67
N LEU A 7 -22.74 -12.67 -8.00
CA LEU A 7 -21.56 -12.10 -7.34
C LEU A 7 -22.05 -11.10 -6.28
N VAL A 8 -21.71 -11.36 -5.02
CA VAL A 8 -22.06 -10.47 -3.91
C VAL A 8 -20.81 -9.68 -3.53
N TYR A 9 -20.88 -8.37 -3.68
CA TYR A 9 -19.78 -7.51 -3.31
C TYR A 9 -19.64 -7.36 -1.78
N PRO A 10 -18.42 -7.23 -1.27
CA PRO A 10 -18.20 -7.00 0.15
C PRO A 10 -18.79 -5.67 0.59
N GLN A 11 -19.21 -5.61 1.85
CA GLN A 11 -19.67 -4.38 2.47
C GLN A 11 -18.50 -3.39 2.58
N ILE A 12 -18.73 -2.13 2.25
CA ILE A 12 -17.76 -1.05 2.40
C ILE A 12 -18.16 -0.22 3.61
N LEU A 13 -17.31 -0.17 4.64
CA LEU A 13 -17.56 0.62 5.85
C LEU A 13 -17.21 2.09 5.61
N PRO A 14 -18.09 3.03 6.01
CA PRO A 14 -17.81 4.45 5.88
C PRO A 14 -16.78 4.88 6.95
N LEU A 15 -15.51 4.96 6.59
CA LEU A 15 -14.46 5.44 7.46
C LEU A 15 -14.34 6.96 7.36
N GLN A 16 -14.42 7.66 8.51
CA GLN A 16 -14.21 9.12 8.59
C GLN A 16 -12.71 9.43 8.67
N GLN A 17 -11.97 8.60 9.40
CA GLN A 17 -10.51 8.65 9.56
C GLN A 17 -9.96 7.23 9.55
N CYS A 18 -8.74 7.08 9.10
CA CYS A 18 -8.01 5.82 9.16
C CYS A 18 -6.53 6.09 9.42
N PRO A 19 -6.12 6.19 10.69
CA PRO A 19 -4.76 6.53 11.06
C PRO A 19 -3.71 5.58 10.46
N LEU A 20 -4.10 4.34 10.20
CA LEU A 20 -3.26 3.34 9.53
C LEU A 20 -2.84 3.79 8.12
N ILE A 21 -3.75 4.37 7.35
CA ILE A 21 -3.48 4.89 6.00
C ILE A 21 -2.90 6.30 6.08
N ASP A 22 -3.46 7.14 6.94
CA ASP A 22 -3.06 8.54 7.06
C ASP A 22 -1.59 8.66 7.51
N SER A 23 -1.11 7.79 8.41
CA SER A 23 0.29 7.76 8.84
C SER A 23 1.25 7.29 7.74
N LEU A 24 0.84 6.31 6.92
CA LEU A 24 1.63 5.89 5.75
C LEU A 24 1.79 7.03 4.74
N GLY A 25 0.71 7.78 4.49
CA GLY A 25 0.73 8.94 3.62
C GLY A 25 1.75 9.99 4.09
N GLN A 26 1.73 10.35 5.36
CA GLN A 26 2.64 11.33 5.95
C GLN A 26 4.12 10.88 5.92
N GLU A 27 4.41 9.63 6.26
CA GLU A 27 5.78 9.08 6.18
C GLU A 27 6.30 9.06 4.75
N MET A 28 5.45 8.76 3.79
CA MET A 28 5.81 8.80 2.37
C MET A 28 6.05 10.23 1.88
N GLU A 29 5.24 11.21 2.31
CA GLU A 29 5.48 12.63 2.00
C GLU A 29 6.82 13.11 2.55
N GLN A 30 7.12 12.83 3.80
CA GLN A 30 8.41 13.18 4.42
C GLN A 30 9.58 12.51 3.71
N LYS A 31 9.46 11.23 3.32
CA LYS A 31 10.48 10.54 2.52
C LYS A 31 10.63 11.14 1.13
N LEU A 32 9.54 11.55 0.49
CA LEU A 32 9.57 12.21 -0.82
C LEU A 32 10.19 13.61 -0.72
N GLU A 33 9.90 14.38 0.33
CA GLU A 33 10.53 15.68 0.56
C GLU A 33 12.03 15.53 0.85
N ASN A 34 12.42 14.59 1.71
CA ASN A 34 13.82 14.28 1.96
C ASN A 34 14.51 13.75 0.69
N ASN A 35 13.89 12.84 -0.06
CA ASN A 35 14.43 12.38 -1.34
C ASN A 35 14.45 13.48 -2.41
N ARG A 36 13.49 14.38 -2.45
CA ARG A 36 13.54 15.57 -3.32
C ARG A 36 14.74 16.46 -2.98
N TYR A 37 15.10 16.55 -1.71
CA TYR A 37 16.30 17.26 -1.28
C TYR A 37 17.58 16.54 -1.72
N TYR A 38 17.63 15.20 -1.63
CA TYR A 38 18.76 14.38 -2.06
C TYR A 38 18.79 14.12 -3.58
N GLN A 39 17.66 13.95 -4.25
CA GLN A 39 17.59 13.77 -5.72
C GLN A 39 17.79 15.08 -6.47
N ARG A 40 17.49 16.23 -5.90
CA ARG A 40 18.00 17.51 -6.40
C ARG A 40 19.53 17.54 -6.47
N ALA A 41 20.19 16.66 -5.75
CA ALA A 41 21.65 16.62 -5.69
C ALA A 41 22.32 15.65 -6.67
N SER A 42 21.70 14.56 -7.17
CA SER A 42 22.50 13.61 -7.96
C SER A 42 21.88 12.71 -9.03
N GLN A 43 20.58 12.37 -9.06
CA GLN A 43 20.12 11.39 -10.07
C GLN A 43 18.61 11.47 -10.39
N GLY A 44 18.16 12.53 -11.07
CA GLY A 44 16.87 12.52 -11.76
C GLY A 44 17.03 12.00 -13.18
N LEU A 45 16.06 11.20 -13.67
CA LEU A 45 15.94 10.94 -15.10
C LEU A 45 15.80 12.28 -15.84
N THR A 46 16.76 12.57 -16.72
CA THR A 46 16.74 13.79 -17.50
C THR A 46 15.60 13.68 -18.52
N ARG A 47 14.51 14.38 -18.31
CA ARG A 47 13.39 14.42 -19.26
C ARG A 47 13.73 15.26 -20.47
N ASN A 48 14.23 16.47 -20.24
CA ASN A 48 14.59 17.42 -21.27
C ASN A 48 15.85 18.20 -20.89
N LEU A 49 16.52 18.73 -21.89
CA LEU A 49 17.56 19.73 -21.72
C LEU A 49 16.97 21.08 -22.19
N ARG A 50 17.12 22.10 -21.35
CA ARG A 50 16.77 23.46 -21.69
C ARG A 50 17.96 24.40 -21.50
N GLN A 51 17.91 25.53 -22.13
CA GLN A 51 18.93 26.56 -21.97
C GLN A 51 18.97 27.09 -20.52
N TYR A 52 20.19 27.32 -20.02
CA TYR A 52 20.43 27.88 -18.70
C TYR A 52 19.80 29.28 -18.57
N ARG A 53 19.19 29.54 -17.43
CA ARG A 53 18.70 30.87 -17.05
C ARG A 53 19.38 31.32 -15.77
N GLN A 54 19.56 32.62 -15.61
CA GLN A 54 20.15 33.18 -14.39
C GLN A 54 19.33 32.81 -13.17
N GLY A 55 19.97 32.16 -12.18
CA GLY A 55 19.32 31.58 -10.99
C GLY A 55 19.19 30.06 -11.02
N ASP A 56 19.45 29.39 -12.13
CA ASP A 56 19.51 27.94 -12.18
C ASP A 56 20.74 27.38 -11.45
N SER A 57 20.57 26.20 -10.82
CA SER A 57 21.70 25.55 -10.15
C SER A 57 22.73 25.04 -11.15
N THR A 58 23.97 25.43 -11.00
CA THR A 58 25.10 24.99 -11.84
C THR A 58 25.35 23.47 -11.77
N ARG A 59 24.89 22.80 -10.71
CA ARG A 59 24.96 21.32 -10.55
C ARG A 59 24.11 20.58 -11.58
N LEU A 60 23.11 21.24 -12.13
CA LEU A 60 22.21 20.64 -13.13
C LEU A 60 22.72 20.85 -14.55
N ILE A 61 23.83 21.53 -14.77
CA ILE A 61 24.40 21.72 -16.09
C ILE A 61 24.81 20.38 -16.69
N HIS A 62 24.31 20.09 -17.89
CA HIS A 62 24.72 18.94 -18.66
C HIS A 62 25.97 19.28 -19.49
N TRP A 63 27.13 19.22 -18.87
CA TRP A 63 28.40 19.67 -19.42
C TRP A 63 28.71 19.12 -20.83
N LYS A 64 28.41 17.84 -21.06
CA LYS A 64 28.65 17.18 -22.36
C LYS A 64 27.86 17.84 -23.51
N THR A 65 26.59 18.15 -23.28
CA THR A 65 25.74 18.82 -24.29
C THR A 65 26.06 20.29 -24.39
N SER A 66 26.32 20.95 -23.26
CA SER A 66 26.72 22.36 -23.23
C SER A 66 28.00 22.62 -24.03
N ALA A 67 29.01 21.76 -23.88
CA ALA A 67 30.24 21.87 -24.64
C ALA A 67 30.02 21.66 -26.16
N ARG A 68 29.06 20.82 -26.54
CA ARG A 68 28.76 20.55 -27.95
C ARG A 68 27.95 21.67 -28.59
N LEU A 69 27.06 22.33 -27.83
CA LEU A 69 26.18 23.37 -28.36
C LEU A 69 26.75 24.78 -28.16
N GLY A 70 27.83 24.93 -27.37
CA GLY A 70 28.41 26.24 -27.06
C GLY A 70 27.59 27.07 -26.05
N GLU A 71 26.51 26.52 -25.50
CA GLU A 71 25.59 27.17 -24.57
C GLU A 71 25.28 26.27 -23.38
N PHE A 72 25.16 26.83 -22.17
CA PHE A 72 24.84 26.04 -21.01
C PHE A 72 23.43 25.42 -21.10
N GLN A 73 23.38 24.10 -21.01
CA GLN A 73 22.18 23.31 -21.00
C GLN A 73 21.93 22.73 -19.61
N ILE A 74 20.72 22.93 -19.08
CA ILE A 74 20.26 22.44 -17.78
C ILE A 74 19.43 21.18 -17.97
N ARG A 75 19.66 20.18 -17.13
CA ARG A 75 18.80 18.99 -17.03
C ARG A 75 17.51 19.37 -16.32
N GLU A 76 16.40 19.30 -17.03
CA GLU A 76 15.09 19.24 -16.40
C GLU A 76 14.87 17.84 -15.87
N LEU A 77 14.93 17.71 -14.56
CA LEU A 77 14.67 16.45 -13.89
C LEU A 77 13.17 16.21 -13.88
N GLU A 78 12.74 15.05 -14.33
CA GLU A 78 11.37 14.61 -14.11
C GLU A 78 11.21 14.32 -12.62
N VAL A 79 10.46 15.15 -11.94
CA VAL A 79 9.92 14.78 -10.65
C VAL A 79 8.88 13.72 -10.95
N LEU A 80 9.25 12.47 -10.77
CA LEU A 80 8.27 11.39 -10.68
C LEU A 80 7.38 11.74 -9.49
N THR A 81 6.32 12.47 -9.75
CA THR A 81 5.17 12.54 -8.87
C THR A 81 4.48 11.17 -8.94
N GLY A 82 5.18 10.15 -8.49
CA GLY A 82 4.55 8.92 -8.10
C GLY A 82 3.63 9.30 -6.95
N GLY A 83 2.33 9.41 -7.23
CA GLY A 83 1.33 9.59 -6.20
C GLY A 83 1.61 8.54 -5.12
N GLN A 84 1.43 8.89 -3.86
CA GLN A 84 1.64 8.01 -2.73
C GLN A 84 0.95 6.68 -3.02
N GLU A 85 1.77 5.63 -3.25
CA GLU A 85 1.26 4.31 -3.58
C GLU A 85 0.99 3.56 -2.28
N VAL A 86 -0.24 3.11 -2.11
CA VAL A 86 -0.66 2.28 -0.97
C VAL A 86 -1.00 0.89 -1.50
N ILE A 87 -0.32 -0.13 -0.99
CA ILE A 87 -0.59 -1.51 -1.35
C ILE A 87 -1.30 -2.18 -0.19
N ILE A 88 -2.52 -2.64 -0.41
CA ILE A 88 -3.29 -3.43 0.54
C ILE A 88 -3.10 -4.88 0.15
N CYS A 89 -2.60 -5.70 1.06
CA CYS A 89 -2.34 -7.12 0.83
C CYS A 89 -3.25 -7.98 1.71
N LEU A 90 -4.05 -8.83 1.10
CA LEU A 90 -4.84 -9.83 1.80
C LEU A 90 -4.11 -11.18 1.71
N ASP A 91 -3.69 -11.69 2.87
CA ASP A 91 -3.03 -12.99 2.98
C ASP A 91 -4.06 -14.11 2.81
N THR A 92 -4.18 -14.62 1.60
CA THR A 92 -5.09 -15.71 1.27
C THR A 92 -4.47 -17.11 1.46
N LEU A 93 -3.21 -17.16 1.87
CA LEU A 93 -2.43 -18.39 1.97
C LEU A 93 -2.44 -19.00 3.36
N CYS A 94 -2.77 -18.21 4.38
CA CYS A 94 -2.87 -18.69 5.74
C CYS A 94 -4.23 -19.35 6.03
N ASP A 95 -4.29 -20.03 7.15
CA ASP A 95 -5.54 -20.59 7.65
C ASP A 95 -6.40 -19.50 8.27
N TRP A 96 -7.61 -19.34 7.73
CA TRP A 96 -8.59 -18.38 8.20
C TRP A 96 -9.79 -19.09 8.84
N GLN A 97 -10.30 -18.51 9.91
CA GLN A 97 -11.68 -18.75 10.31
C GLN A 97 -12.61 -17.96 9.38
N GLU A 98 -13.75 -18.54 9.01
CA GLU A 98 -14.68 -17.98 8.02
C GLU A 98 -15.09 -16.55 8.37
N ASP A 99 -15.54 -16.31 9.61
CA ASP A 99 -15.95 -14.97 10.07
C ASP A 99 -14.79 -13.97 10.05
N SER A 100 -13.58 -14.38 10.41
CA SER A 100 -12.39 -13.54 10.39
C SER A 100 -11.97 -13.19 8.97
N PHE A 101 -12.12 -14.13 8.03
CA PHE A 101 -11.82 -13.92 6.62
C PHE A 101 -12.79 -12.92 5.99
N GLU A 102 -14.10 -13.09 6.22
CA GLU A 102 -15.12 -12.11 5.76
C GLU A 102 -14.83 -10.70 6.30
N ARG A 103 -14.45 -10.59 7.56
CA ARG A 103 -14.06 -9.31 8.15
C ARG A 103 -12.79 -8.74 7.51
N ALA A 104 -11.83 -9.58 7.14
CA ALA A 104 -10.63 -9.15 6.43
C ALA A 104 -10.94 -8.64 5.02
N ILE A 105 -11.87 -9.30 4.31
CA ILE A 105 -12.37 -8.84 3.01
C ILE A 105 -13.05 -7.46 3.14
N ILE A 106 -13.94 -7.30 4.12
CA ILE A 106 -14.61 -6.02 4.40
C ILE A 106 -13.60 -4.93 4.76
N ALA A 107 -12.57 -5.26 5.56
CA ALA A 107 -11.50 -4.33 5.89
C ALA A 107 -10.71 -3.93 4.64
N ALA A 108 -10.29 -4.90 3.80
CA ALA A 108 -9.55 -4.62 2.57
C ALA A 108 -10.32 -3.69 1.63
N ALA A 109 -11.63 -3.97 1.40
CA ALA A 109 -12.49 -3.10 0.61
C ALA A 109 -12.61 -1.70 1.22
N SER A 110 -12.86 -1.61 2.53
CA SER A 110 -13.05 -0.34 3.22
C SER A 110 -11.78 0.53 3.20
N LEU A 111 -10.61 -0.07 3.42
CA LEU A 111 -9.31 0.60 3.33
C LEU A 111 -9.02 1.08 1.91
N TYR A 112 -9.33 0.24 0.90
CA TYR A 112 -9.16 0.62 -0.50
C TYR A 112 -9.98 1.86 -0.84
N PHE A 113 -11.26 1.86 -0.54
CA PHE A 113 -12.14 3.00 -0.85
C PHE A 113 -11.83 4.23 -0.01
N TYR A 114 -11.37 4.05 1.22
CA TYR A 114 -10.89 5.18 2.02
C TYR A 114 -9.67 5.85 1.39
N ALA A 115 -8.64 5.07 1.04
CA ALA A 115 -7.42 5.57 0.42
C ALA A 115 -7.69 6.18 -0.96
N HIS A 116 -8.58 5.56 -1.76
CA HIS A 116 -8.98 6.08 -3.06
C HIS A 116 -9.68 7.45 -2.95
N ARG A 117 -10.57 7.64 -1.96
CA ARG A 117 -11.18 8.95 -1.68
C ARG A 117 -10.16 10.02 -1.27
N ARG A 118 -9.03 9.61 -0.69
CA ARG A 118 -7.89 10.49 -0.37
C ARG A 118 -6.99 10.75 -1.58
N GLN A 119 -7.39 10.31 -2.77
CA GLN A 119 -6.63 10.45 -4.02
C GLN A 119 -5.25 9.76 -3.98
N LEU A 120 -5.09 8.74 -3.14
CA LEU A 120 -3.90 7.91 -3.11
C LEU A 120 -3.95 6.89 -4.26
N ASN A 121 -2.78 6.53 -4.79
CA ASN A 121 -2.68 5.44 -5.76
C ASN A 121 -2.73 4.10 -5.01
N VAL A 122 -3.91 3.46 -5.03
CA VAL A 122 -4.14 2.24 -4.24
C VAL A 122 -4.17 1.02 -5.13
N LYS A 123 -3.50 -0.03 -4.68
CA LYS A 123 -3.52 -1.35 -5.30
C LYS A 123 -3.87 -2.41 -4.26
N LEU A 124 -4.51 -3.48 -4.72
CA LEU A 124 -4.75 -4.69 -3.92
C LEU A 124 -3.82 -5.79 -4.40
N TRP A 125 -3.25 -6.53 -3.45
CA TRP A 125 -2.50 -7.75 -3.73
C TRP A 125 -3.14 -8.94 -3.00
N THR A 126 -3.22 -10.06 -3.70
CA THR A 126 -3.60 -11.35 -3.12
C THR A 126 -2.67 -12.44 -3.65
N GLY A 127 -2.52 -13.53 -2.93
CA GLY A 127 -1.70 -14.66 -3.37
C GLY A 127 -2.16 -15.30 -4.68
N GLU A 128 -3.41 -15.13 -5.07
CA GLU A 128 -3.97 -15.68 -6.29
C GLU A 128 -3.82 -14.73 -7.49
N THR A 129 -4.20 -13.47 -7.33
CA THR A 129 -4.26 -12.52 -8.45
C THR A 129 -2.98 -11.73 -8.65
N GLY A 130 -2.13 -11.66 -7.61
CA GLY A 130 -1.03 -10.69 -7.58
C GLY A 130 -1.55 -9.27 -7.40
N LEU A 131 -0.82 -8.30 -7.94
CA LEU A 131 -1.13 -6.88 -7.80
C LEU A 131 -2.19 -6.45 -8.83
N ILE A 132 -3.31 -5.93 -8.34
CA ILE A 132 -4.43 -5.44 -9.16
C ILE A 132 -4.82 -4.01 -8.77
N GLN A 133 -5.45 -3.29 -9.71
CA GLN A 133 -5.90 -1.93 -9.54
C GLN A 133 -7.25 -1.72 -10.25
N GLY A 134 -8.03 -0.76 -9.76
CA GLY A 134 -9.35 -0.41 -10.31
C GLY A 134 -10.49 -0.91 -9.43
N GLU A 135 -11.44 -0.01 -9.14
CA GLU A 135 -12.54 -0.27 -8.19
C GLU A 135 -13.33 -1.54 -8.51
N ARG A 136 -13.74 -1.66 -9.76
CA ARG A 136 -14.55 -2.79 -10.19
C ARG A 136 -13.78 -4.12 -10.08
N VAL A 137 -12.53 -4.14 -10.56
CA VAL A 137 -11.67 -5.33 -10.53
C VAL A 137 -11.43 -5.79 -9.09
N ILE A 138 -11.20 -4.85 -8.18
CA ILE A 138 -10.96 -5.15 -6.77
C ILE A 138 -12.23 -5.68 -6.11
N LEU A 139 -13.40 -5.09 -6.36
CA LEU A 139 -14.66 -5.59 -5.81
C LEU A 139 -14.99 -6.98 -6.33
N GLU A 140 -14.84 -7.23 -7.63
CA GLU A 140 -15.06 -8.54 -8.24
C GLU A 140 -14.07 -9.58 -7.69
N THR A 141 -12.81 -9.21 -7.47
CA THR A 141 -11.80 -10.09 -6.88
C THR A 141 -12.15 -10.42 -5.43
N LEU A 142 -12.45 -9.41 -4.60
CA LEU A 142 -12.79 -9.62 -3.20
C LEU A 142 -14.11 -10.39 -3.01
N ALA A 143 -15.05 -10.28 -3.96
CA ALA A 143 -16.30 -11.03 -3.93
C ALA A 143 -16.15 -12.51 -4.33
N GLY A 144 -15.09 -12.83 -5.08
CA GLY A 144 -14.85 -14.19 -5.56
C GLY A 144 -13.69 -14.91 -4.88
N ILE A 145 -13.04 -14.26 -3.90
CA ILE A 145 -11.85 -14.81 -3.25
C ILE A 145 -12.22 -15.82 -2.17
N GLU A 146 -11.46 -16.91 -2.12
CA GLU A 146 -11.62 -17.95 -1.12
C GLU A 146 -10.42 -17.99 -0.17
N ALA A 147 -10.68 -18.33 1.09
CA ALA A 147 -9.63 -18.67 2.03
C ALA A 147 -8.88 -19.92 1.55
N LYS A 148 -7.57 -20.00 1.76
CA LYS A 148 -6.70 -21.10 1.30
C LYS A 148 -6.57 -21.21 -0.23
N ALA A 149 -6.66 -20.07 -0.91
CA ALA A 149 -6.42 -20.05 -2.34
C ALA A 149 -5.02 -20.60 -2.68
N ARG A 150 -4.93 -21.40 -3.75
CA ARG A 150 -3.64 -21.90 -4.21
C ARG A 150 -2.76 -20.73 -4.64
N GLN A 151 -1.55 -20.70 -4.10
CA GLN A 151 -0.57 -19.68 -4.46
C GLN A 151 -0.27 -19.74 -5.95
N LYS A 152 -0.70 -18.74 -6.71
CA LYS A 152 -0.36 -18.58 -8.13
C LYS A 152 0.73 -17.53 -8.32
N ASN A 153 0.75 -16.50 -7.46
CA ASN A 153 1.69 -15.39 -7.53
C ASN A 153 2.44 -15.26 -6.20
N ALA A 154 3.68 -15.75 -6.18
CA ALA A 154 4.50 -15.82 -4.97
C ALA A 154 5.20 -14.52 -4.58
N ASN A 155 5.31 -13.56 -5.50
CA ASN A 155 6.12 -12.38 -5.27
C ASN A 155 5.34 -11.29 -4.54
N LEU A 156 5.59 -11.17 -3.25
CA LEU A 156 5.16 -10.01 -2.48
C LEU A 156 5.82 -8.74 -3.04
N PRO A 157 5.08 -7.63 -3.16
CA PRO A 157 5.69 -6.36 -3.54
C PRO A 157 6.79 -5.97 -2.54
N ASN A 158 7.97 -5.62 -3.04
CA ASN A 158 9.09 -5.15 -2.20
C ASN A 158 8.95 -3.65 -1.87
N LEU A 159 7.77 -3.27 -1.38
CA LEU A 159 7.38 -1.90 -1.01
C LEU A 159 6.65 -1.96 0.35
N PRO A 160 6.62 -0.85 1.10
CA PRO A 160 5.78 -0.76 2.29
C PRO A 160 4.31 -1.03 1.94
N LEU A 161 3.65 -1.88 2.72
CA LEU A 161 2.29 -2.35 2.46
C LEU A 161 1.46 -2.46 3.74
N ILE A 162 0.16 -2.62 3.58
CA ILE A 162 -0.78 -2.95 4.66
C ILE A 162 -1.12 -4.42 4.54
N TRP A 163 -0.65 -5.24 5.48
CA TRP A 163 -0.79 -6.69 5.49
C TRP A 163 -1.97 -7.13 6.36
N LEU A 164 -2.97 -7.77 5.76
CA LEU A 164 -4.13 -8.33 6.44
C LEU A 164 -3.92 -9.84 6.56
N THR A 165 -3.80 -10.35 7.77
CA THR A 165 -3.49 -11.77 8.03
C THR A 165 -4.12 -12.26 9.33
N SER A 166 -4.27 -13.58 9.44
CA SER A 166 -4.51 -14.33 10.68
C SER A 166 -3.28 -15.11 11.16
N ASN A 167 -2.12 -14.93 10.48
CA ASN A 167 -0.88 -15.63 10.81
C ASN A 167 0.20 -14.64 11.28
N PHE A 168 0.59 -14.73 12.54
CA PHE A 168 1.64 -13.88 13.11
C PHE A 168 3.00 -14.03 12.44
N ASN A 169 3.37 -15.22 12.04
CA ASN A 169 4.69 -15.48 11.45
C ASN A 169 4.88 -14.75 10.13
N SER A 170 3.81 -14.44 9.41
CA SER A 170 3.88 -13.71 8.15
C SER A 170 4.23 -12.23 8.33
N ILE A 171 3.98 -11.66 9.52
CA ILE A 171 4.26 -10.26 9.84
C ILE A 171 5.77 -10.01 9.96
N GLU A 172 6.54 -10.98 10.43
CA GLU A 172 8.00 -10.84 10.60
C GLU A 172 8.76 -10.67 9.30
N GLN A 173 8.17 -11.08 8.18
CA GLN A 173 8.78 -11.03 6.85
C GLN A 173 8.44 -9.75 6.06
N LEU A 174 7.74 -8.81 6.68
CA LEU A 174 7.32 -7.60 6.01
C LEU A 174 8.49 -6.63 5.76
N THR A 175 8.38 -5.86 4.68
CA THR A 175 9.33 -4.80 4.39
C THR A 175 9.23 -3.65 5.40
N PRO A 176 10.35 -3.00 5.77
CA PRO A 176 10.33 -1.86 6.68
C PRO A 176 9.37 -0.76 6.23
N GLY A 177 8.59 -0.23 7.17
CA GLY A 177 7.55 0.77 6.90
C GLY A 177 6.19 0.18 6.56
N SER A 178 6.05 -1.15 6.49
CA SER A 178 4.75 -1.82 6.36
C SER A 178 3.92 -1.68 7.63
N ARG A 179 2.62 -1.89 7.47
CA ARG A 179 1.63 -1.94 8.56
C ARG A 179 0.93 -3.28 8.53
N TRP A 180 0.36 -3.70 9.64
CA TRP A 180 -0.39 -4.94 9.72
C TRP A 180 -1.76 -4.76 10.34
N LEU A 181 -2.69 -5.61 9.89
CA LEU A 181 -3.99 -5.87 10.51
C LEU A 181 -4.04 -7.36 10.81
N PHE A 182 -4.03 -7.69 12.08
CA PHE A 182 -4.08 -9.06 12.55
C PHE A 182 -5.49 -9.39 13.05
N PHE A 183 -6.10 -10.41 12.46
CA PHE A 183 -7.45 -10.83 12.84
C PHE A 183 -7.37 -11.94 13.87
N LEU A 184 -7.78 -11.63 15.09
CA LEU A 184 -7.83 -12.59 16.19
C LEU A 184 -8.95 -13.58 15.94
N ALA A 185 -8.64 -14.88 16.13
CA ALA A 185 -9.67 -15.90 16.23
C ALA A 185 -10.37 -15.79 17.59
N ALA A 186 -11.67 -16.05 17.63
CA ALA A 186 -12.49 -15.88 18.84
C ALA A 186 -11.98 -16.69 20.05
N ASP A 187 -11.26 -17.79 19.81
CA ASP A 187 -10.75 -18.69 20.83
C ASP A 187 -9.23 -18.56 21.10
N SER A 188 -8.53 -17.71 20.39
CA SER A 188 -7.08 -17.55 20.57
C SER A 188 -6.80 -16.54 21.68
N GLY A 189 -6.43 -17.02 22.86
CA GLY A 189 -5.88 -16.21 23.96
C GLY A 189 -4.48 -15.66 23.66
N GLU A 190 -4.08 -15.61 22.40
CA GLU A 190 -2.79 -15.12 21.96
C GLU A 190 -2.77 -13.58 21.93
N SER A 191 -2.10 -13.02 22.90
CA SER A 191 -1.69 -11.61 22.83
C SER A 191 -0.56 -11.43 21.82
N PRO A 192 -0.54 -10.31 21.06
CA PRO A 192 0.55 -10.02 20.14
C PRO A 192 1.90 -10.10 20.84
N SER A 193 2.79 -10.95 20.32
CA SER A 193 4.16 -11.11 20.84
C SER A 193 4.92 -9.77 20.84
N PRO A 194 5.76 -9.50 21.85
CA PRO A 194 6.57 -8.28 21.90
C PRO A 194 7.50 -8.07 20.69
N LEU A 195 7.76 -9.10 19.90
CA LEU A 195 8.56 -9.03 18.67
C LEU A 195 7.88 -8.21 17.53
N ILE A 196 6.56 -8.02 17.59
CA ILE A 196 5.80 -7.25 16.58
C ILE A 196 5.99 -5.73 16.72
N ARG A 197 6.70 -5.27 17.75
CA ARG A 197 6.97 -3.83 17.97
C ARG A 197 7.75 -3.14 16.84
N GLN A 198 8.30 -3.91 15.90
CA GLN A 198 9.04 -3.38 14.77
C GLN A 198 8.11 -2.76 13.69
N PHE A 199 6.85 -3.22 13.62
CA PHE A 199 5.87 -2.76 12.65
C PHE A 199 4.61 -2.27 13.39
N SER A 200 4.14 -1.08 13.07
CA SER A 200 2.88 -0.57 13.61
C SER A 200 1.69 -1.28 12.98
N GLY A 201 0.67 -1.59 13.77
CA GLY A 201 -0.51 -2.27 13.27
C GLY A 201 -1.66 -2.30 14.26
N LEU A 202 -2.71 -3.02 13.91
CA LEU A 202 -3.92 -3.18 14.69
C LEU A 202 -4.28 -4.66 14.82
N ALA A 203 -4.55 -5.10 16.04
CA ALA A 203 -5.22 -6.38 16.29
C ALA A 203 -6.74 -6.14 16.22
N ILE A 204 -7.40 -6.93 15.38
CA ILE A 204 -8.85 -6.85 15.13
C ILE A 204 -9.55 -7.94 15.92
N GLU A 205 -10.32 -7.53 16.90
CA GLU A 205 -11.11 -8.39 17.78
C GLU A 205 -12.44 -8.77 17.12
N ALA A 206 -12.87 -10.02 17.25
CA ALA A 206 -14.09 -10.52 16.63
C ALA A 206 -15.36 -9.79 17.09
N GLU A 207 -15.49 -9.54 18.41
CA GLU A 207 -16.69 -9.03 19.03
C GLU A 207 -16.88 -7.50 18.89
N THR A 208 -15.81 -6.77 18.56
CA THR A 208 -15.85 -5.32 18.46
C THR A 208 -16.15 -4.88 17.03
N SER A 209 -16.86 -3.74 16.88
CA SER A 209 -17.16 -3.17 15.56
C SER A 209 -15.88 -2.94 14.75
N LEU A 210 -15.80 -3.56 13.57
CA LEU A 210 -14.67 -3.43 12.66
C LEU A 210 -14.42 -1.97 12.27
N GLN A 211 -15.49 -1.22 11.99
CA GLN A 211 -15.40 0.20 11.65
C GLN A 211 -14.71 1.02 12.75
N GLN A 212 -15.09 0.80 14.01
CA GLN A 212 -14.48 1.51 15.14
C GLN A 212 -13.01 1.12 15.32
N GLN A 213 -12.66 -0.13 15.07
CA GLN A 213 -11.28 -0.60 15.20
C GLN A 213 -10.38 0.00 14.12
N LEU A 214 -10.83 0.05 12.86
CA LEU A 214 -10.07 0.65 11.75
C LEU A 214 -9.84 2.17 11.91
N GLN A 215 -10.61 2.83 12.75
CA GLN A 215 -10.47 4.25 13.06
C GLN A 215 -9.55 4.52 14.28
N LYS A 216 -9.04 3.48 14.93
CA LYS A 216 -8.07 3.61 16.03
C LYS A 216 -6.66 3.82 15.51
N PRO A 217 -5.80 4.53 16.26
CA PRO A 217 -4.38 4.64 15.90
C PRO A 217 -3.70 3.27 16.00
N PRO A 218 -2.79 2.94 15.08
CA PRO A 218 -1.98 1.73 15.15
C PRO A 218 -1.06 1.78 16.38
N ARG A 219 -0.80 0.61 16.96
CA ARG A 219 0.11 0.44 18.11
C ARG A 219 1.51 0.11 17.66
#